data_0c827ceab77ccb15187e9264bbb08798
#
_entry.id   0c827ceab77ccb15187e9264bbb08798
#
_cell.length_a   1.000
_cell.length_b   1.000
_cell.length_c   1.000
_cell.angle_alpha   90.00
_cell.angle_beta   90.00
_cell.angle_gamma   90.00
#
_symmetry.space_group_name_H-M   'P 1'
#
loop_
_entity.id
_entity.type
_entity.pdbx_description
1 polymer ?
#
loop_
_entity_poly.entity_id
_entity_poly.type
_entity_poly.pdbx_seq_one_letter_code
_entity_poly.pdbx_strand_id
1 'polypeptide(L)'
;MRKIHLIIFAVLIAFMAAACYIPGADSSENESKVQVVVEDAQIDAPVARWVRVEEKGIDYYFPDRKPDDTDWIASSSNVEYDENEYLLALKEAESSYIEGITLVNQFPALPTGCEVTALEMALKYEGYDVDRFKLCDEYLDKSDTGTGNPFTSFIGNPRSKNGLGCYAQAITECARNAGAQAVNISECKFSEILKYVNDGNPVIIWATVAMKPSTIGSVRWYNADNVLVKYNGQEHCIVLAGMNLDKRKVYIADPYYGKIMEYDMHTFYQRWVEQYKQAVVVY
;
A
#
# COMPACT_ATOMS: atom_id res chain seq x y z
N MET A 1 -22.83 -15.47 23.11
CA MET A 1 -22.05 -14.60 22.23
C MET A 1 -20.62 -14.33 22.76
N ARG A 2 -20.39 -13.96 24.04
CA ARG A 2 -19.02 -13.68 24.56
C ARG A 2 -17.99 -14.85 24.44
N LYS A 3 -18.41 -16.09 24.47
CA LYS A 3 -17.48 -17.25 24.41
C LYS A 3 -16.93 -17.55 23.02
N ILE A 4 -17.66 -17.20 21.96
CA ILE A 4 -17.24 -17.44 20.58
C ILE A 4 -16.13 -16.45 20.18
N HIS A 5 -16.25 -15.18 20.60
CA HIS A 5 -15.19 -14.18 20.35
C HIS A 5 -13.87 -14.52 21.01
N LEU A 6 -13.91 -15.09 22.23
CA LEU A 6 -12.68 -15.47 22.94
C LEU A 6 -11.94 -16.63 22.27
N ILE A 7 -12.69 -17.58 21.66
CA ILE A 7 -12.11 -18.74 20.95
C ILE A 7 -11.47 -18.29 19.62
N ILE A 8 -12.11 -17.38 18.89
CA ILE A 8 -11.55 -16.83 17.65
C ILE A 8 -10.28 -16.03 17.93
N PHE A 9 -10.26 -15.26 19.02
CA PHE A 9 -9.07 -14.49 19.43
C PHE A 9 -7.90 -15.41 19.82
N ALA A 10 -8.15 -16.49 20.54
CA ALA A 10 -7.12 -17.46 20.93
C ALA A 10 -6.57 -18.24 19.72
N VAL A 11 -7.41 -18.55 18.72
CA VAL A 11 -7.00 -19.24 17.49
C VAL A 11 -6.18 -18.32 16.60
N LEU A 12 -6.56 -17.04 16.48
CA LEU A 12 -5.76 -16.05 15.72
C LEU A 12 -4.37 -15.82 16.35
N ILE A 13 -4.28 -15.69 17.68
CA ILE A 13 -3.01 -15.55 18.38
C ILE A 13 -2.14 -16.81 18.21
N ALA A 14 -2.71 -18.01 18.25
CA ALA A 14 -1.98 -19.26 18.03
C ALA A 14 -1.49 -19.41 16.58
N PHE A 15 -2.26 -18.93 15.60
CA PHE A 15 -1.84 -18.93 14.19
C PHE A 15 -0.76 -17.89 13.90
N MET A 16 -0.82 -16.71 14.53
CA MET A 16 0.22 -15.68 14.42
C MET A 16 1.56 -16.12 15.04
N ALA A 17 1.52 -16.83 16.19
CA ALA A 17 2.73 -17.37 16.79
C ALA A 17 3.39 -18.47 15.93
N ALA A 18 2.60 -19.22 15.14
CA ALA A 18 3.13 -20.23 14.22
C ALA A 18 3.73 -19.61 12.95
N ALA A 19 3.22 -18.47 12.47
CA ALA A 19 3.74 -17.77 11.30
C ALA A 19 5.06 -17.03 11.59
N CYS A 20 5.37 -16.74 12.87
CA CYS A 20 6.60 -16.08 13.30
C CYS A 20 7.74 -17.05 13.66
N TYR A 21 7.56 -18.37 13.48
CA TYR A 21 8.61 -19.33 13.75
C TYR A 21 9.55 -19.45 12.55
N ILE A 22 10.70 -18.83 12.63
CA ILE A 22 11.79 -18.93 11.66
C ILE A 22 12.70 -20.08 12.10
N PRO A 23 12.80 -21.19 11.37
CA PRO A 23 13.75 -22.24 11.70
C PRO A 23 15.15 -21.78 11.31
N GLY A 24 16.00 -21.55 12.28
CA GLY A 24 17.43 -21.28 12.04
C GLY A 24 18.08 -20.20 12.90
N ALA A 25 17.37 -19.61 13.85
CA ALA A 25 18.00 -18.75 14.85
C ALA A 25 18.68 -19.64 15.91
N ASP A 26 20.00 -19.56 15.95
CA ASP A 26 20.83 -20.22 16.94
C ASP A 26 20.44 -19.78 18.36
N SER A 27 20.26 -20.74 19.26
CA SER A 27 19.77 -20.55 20.61
C SER A 27 20.88 -19.98 21.52
N SER A 28 21.12 -18.67 21.43
CA SER A 28 21.88 -17.93 22.43
C SER A 28 21.21 -16.57 22.70
N GLU A 29 20.45 -16.56 23.77
CA GLU A 29 20.18 -15.45 24.69
C GLU A 29 20.00 -14.04 24.08
N ASN A 30 19.04 -13.87 23.15
CA ASN A 30 18.33 -12.61 22.97
C ASN A 30 17.04 -12.92 22.18
N GLU A 31 15.94 -13.15 22.90
CA GLU A 31 14.62 -13.18 22.27
C GLU A 31 14.33 -11.78 21.74
N SER A 32 14.53 -11.58 20.44
CA SER A 32 14.01 -10.38 19.77
C SER A 32 12.50 -10.37 19.94
N LYS A 33 11.99 -9.41 20.69
CA LYS A 33 10.56 -9.24 20.88
C LYS A 33 9.96 -8.74 19.56
N VAL A 34 9.32 -9.64 18.84
CA VAL A 34 8.51 -9.25 17.69
C VAL A 34 7.18 -8.75 18.22
N GLN A 35 6.95 -7.47 18.11
CA GLN A 35 5.65 -6.89 18.42
C GLN A 35 4.83 -6.80 17.14
N VAL A 36 3.79 -7.63 17.07
CA VAL A 36 2.80 -7.55 15.99
C VAL A 36 1.73 -6.57 16.41
N VAL A 37 1.67 -5.43 15.75
CA VAL A 37 0.58 -4.50 15.91
C VAL A 37 -0.47 -4.87 14.88
N VAL A 38 -1.61 -5.33 15.35
CA VAL A 38 -2.79 -5.61 14.52
C VAL A 38 -3.72 -4.42 14.69
N GLU A 39 -3.91 -3.66 13.63
CA GLU A 39 -4.94 -2.62 13.64
C GLU A 39 -6.30 -3.25 13.33
N ASP A 40 -7.22 -3.15 14.29
CA ASP A 40 -8.60 -3.59 14.09
C ASP A 40 -9.34 -2.59 13.19
N ALA A 41 -9.50 -2.94 11.95
CA ALA A 41 -10.55 -2.32 11.14
C ALA A 41 -11.90 -2.87 11.62
N GLN A 42 -12.83 -1.99 11.94
CA GLN A 42 -14.14 -2.37 12.50
C GLN A 42 -15.09 -3.09 11.53
N ILE A 43 -14.67 -3.47 10.35
CA ILE A 43 -15.50 -4.11 9.33
C ILE A 43 -14.67 -5.25 8.73
N ASP A 44 -15.29 -6.24 8.11
CA ASP A 44 -14.71 -7.43 7.46
C ASP A 44 -13.53 -7.17 6.47
N ALA A 45 -12.76 -6.12 6.73
CA ALA A 45 -11.57 -5.75 5.98
C ALA A 45 -10.40 -6.64 6.38
N PRO A 46 -9.54 -7.04 5.45
CA PRO A 46 -8.31 -7.73 5.76
C PRO A 46 -7.45 -6.86 6.69
N VAL A 47 -6.99 -7.45 7.78
CA VAL A 47 -6.21 -6.74 8.79
C VAL A 47 -4.81 -6.47 8.24
N ALA A 48 -4.45 -5.21 8.11
CA ALA A 48 -3.08 -4.81 7.80
C ALA A 48 -2.14 -5.24 8.93
N ARG A 49 -1.05 -5.90 8.58
CA ARG A 49 -0.07 -6.37 9.57
C ARG A 49 1.20 -5.56 9.50
N TRP A 50 1.56 -5.03 10.64
CA TRP A 50 2.89 -4.50 10.88
C TRP A 50 3.68 -5.50 11.70
N VAL A 51 4.88 -5.82 11.29
CA VAL A 51 5.83 -6.56 12.11
C VAL A 51 6.98 -5.64 12.46
N ARG A 52 7.07 -5.27 13.74
CA ARG A 52 8.21 -4.54 14.26
C ARG A 52 9.25 -5.53 14.76
N VAL A 53 10.47 -5.49 14.23
CA VAL A 53 11.61 -6.23 14.75
C VAL A 53 12.38 -5.29 15.66
N GLU A 54 12.22 -5.46 16.99
CA GLU A 54 12.80 -4.57 18.00
C GLU A 54 14.32 -4.43 17.93
N GLU A 55 15.06 -5.48 17.55
CA GLU A 55 16.52 -5.44 17.42
C GLU A 55 17.05 -4.37 16.45
N LYS A 56 16.25 -3.97 15.49
CA LYS A 56 16.65 -3.03 14.43
C LYS A 56 15.76 -1.81 14.34
N GLY A 57 14.74 -1.67 15.19
CA GLY A 57 13.83 -0.50 15.20
C GLY A 57 12.99 -0.33 13.93
N ILE A 58 12.77 -1.41 13.16
CA ILE A 58 12.19 -1.33 11.82
C ILE A 58 10.85 -2.01 11.80
N ASP A 59 9.87 -1.28 11.29
CA ASP A 59 8.57 -1.82 10.99
C ASP A 59 8.62 -2.44 9.58
N TYR A 60 8.41 -3.76 9.50
CA TYR A 60 8.40 -4.49 8.23
C TYR A 60 6.99 -4.66 7.74
N TYR A 61 6.83 -4.31 6.48
CA TYR A 61 5.60 -4.56 5.77
C TYR A 61 5.41 -6.02 5.37
N PHE A 62 6.49 -6.79 5.32
CA PHE A 62 6.49 -8.15 4.84
C PHE A 62 7.04 -9.06 5.94
N PRO A 63 6.15 -9.73 6.72
CA PRO A 63 6.57 -10.57 7.83
C PRO A 63 7.51 -11.70 7.42
N ASP A 64 7.48 -12.12 6.17
CA ASP A 64 8.24 -13.25 5.66
C ASP A 64 9.63 -12.87 5.15
N ARG A 65 10.01 -11.59 5.19
CA ARG A 65 11.28 -11.13 4.60
C ARG A 65 12.16 -10.41 5.62
N LYS A 66 13.40 -10.89 5.74
CA LYS A 66 14.39 -10.24 6.61
C LYS A 66 14.95 -8.97 5.97
N PRO A 67 15.34 -7.95 6.78
CA PRO A 67 15.87 -6.68 6.29
C PRO A 67 17.12 -6.75 5.43
N ASP A 68 17.95 -7.72 5.75
CA ASP A 68 19.22 -8.00 5.12
C ASP A 68 19.11 -9.00 3.97
N ASP A 69 17.92 -9.44 3.64
CA ASP A 69 17.65 -10.29 2.50
C ASP A 69 17.82 -9.48 1.21
N THR A 70 19.00 -9.62 0.59
CA THR A 70 19.39 -8.86 -0.60
C THR A 70 18.67 -9.34 -1.86
N ASP A 71 18.00 -10.49 -1.81
CA ASP A 71 17.31 -11.11 -2.94
C ASP A 71 16.01 -10.38 -3.34
N TRP A 72 15.60 -9.38 -2.58
CA TRP A 72 14.53 -8.46 -2.95
C TRP A 72 14.83 -7.63 -4.20
N ILE A 73 16.09 -7.57 -4.59
CA ILE A 73 16.50 -6.76 -5.73
C ILE A 73 16.38 -7.61 -6.96
N ALA A 74 15.17 -7.94 -7.25
CA ALA A 74 14.88 -8.45 -8.56
C ALA A 74 14.72 -7.27 -9.54
N SER A 75 15.17 -7.44 -10.74
CA SER A 75 14.61 -6.68 -11.87
C SER A 75 13.12 -7.05 -11.98
N SER A 76 12.29 -6.23 -12.62
CA SER A 76 10.89 -6.58 -12.91
C SER A 76 10.74 -7.97 -13.57
N SER A 77 11.79 -8.48 -14.21
CA SER A 77 11.87 -9.82 -14.78
C SER A 77 11.93 -10.96 -13.74
N ASN A 78 12.18 -10.65 -12.46
CA ASN A 78 12.32 -11.65 -11.39
C ASN A 78 11.19 -11.53 -10.34
N VAL A 79 10.20 -10.68 -10.55
CA VAL A 79 9.01 -10.64 -9.70
C VAL A 79 8.11 -11.80 -10.09
N GLU A 80 7.80 -12.66 -9.13
CA GLU A 80 6.83 -13.73 -9.33
C GLU A 80 5.41 -13.17 -9.27
N TYR A 81 4.61 -13.46 -10.30
CA TYR A 81 3.19 -13.13 -10.33
C TYR A 81 2.40 -14.41 -10.10
N ASP A 82 1.48 -14.38 -9.16
CA ASP A 82 0.57 -15.51 -8.93
C ASP A 82 -0.61 -15.45 -9.91
N GLU A 83 -0.43 -16.11 -11.06
CA GLU A 83 -1.46 -16.19 -12.09
C GLU A 83 -2.74 -16.92 -11.59
N ASN A 84 -2.62 -17.81 -10.60
CA ASN A 84 -3.77 -18.48 -10.02
C ASN A 84 -4.56 -17.51 -9.13
N GLU A 85 -3.88 -16.70 -8.32
CA GLU A 85 -4.51 -15.62 -7.54
C GLU A 85 -5.27 -14.68 -8.49
N TYR A 86 -4.61 -14.21 -9.56
CA TYR A 86 -5.24 -13.35 -10.55
C TYR A 86 -6.49 -13.97 -11.18
N LEU A 87 -6.38 -15.20 -11.69
CA LEU A 87 -7.50 -15.88 -12.34
C LEU A 87 -8.64 -16.20 -11.38
N LEU A 88 -8.33 -16.51 -10.11
CA LEU A 88 -9.34 -16.72 -9.07
C LEU A 88 -10.09 -15.42 -8.77
N ALA A 89 -9.38 -14.33 -8.63
CA ALA A 89 -9.98 -13.01 -8.40
C ALA A 89 -11.00 -12.64 -9.48
N LEU A 90 -10.69 -12.94 -10.75
CA LEU A 90 -11.63 -12.67 -11.85
C LEU A 90 -12.91 -13.51 -11.81
N LYS A 91 -12.88 -14.69 -11.16
CA LYS A 91 -14.08 -15.54 -11.01
C LYS A 91 -14.99 -15.08 -9.88
N GLU A 92 -14.44 -14.40 -8.89
CA GLU A 92 -15.15 -13.96 -7.70
C GLU A 92 -15.69 -12.53 -7.82
N ALA A 93 -15.13 -11.72 -8.72
CA ALA A 93 -15.51 -10.33 -8.91
C ALA A 93 -16.63 -10.15 -9.94
N GLU A 94 -17.27 -8.99 -9.90
CA GLU A 94 -18.23 -8.50 -10.88
C GLU A 94 -17.71 -7.21 -11.53
N SER A 95 -18.16 -6.93 -12.74
CA SER A 95 -17.86 -5.63 -13.37
C SER A 95 -18.56 -4.52 -12.62
N SER A 96 -17.82 -3.49 -12.23
CA SER A 96 -18.38 -2.35 -11.50
C SER A 96 -17.64 -1.06 -11.81
N TYR A 97 -18.29 0.07 -11.54
CA TYR A 97 -17.70 1.39 -11.69
C TYR A 97 -18.27 2.33 -10.62
N ILE A 98 -17.37 2.98 -9.90
CA ILE A 98 -17.69 3.95 -8.85
C ILE A 98 -17.81 5.32 -9.48
N GLU A 99 -19.03 5.85 -9.50
CA GLU A 99 -19.32 7.18 -9.99
C GLU A 99 -19.08 8.24 -8.89
N GLY A 100 -18.84 9.48 -9.29
CA GLY A 100 -18.77 10.61 -8.35
C GLY A 100 -17.39 10.87 -7.74
N ILE A 101 -16.37 10.11 -8.09
CA ILE A 101 -14.99 10.43 -7.66
C ILE A 101 -14.57 11.78 -8.24
N THR A 102 -14.21 12.72 -7.36
CA THR A 102 -13.69 14.03 -7.76
C THR A 102 -12.30 13.89 -8.36
N LEU A 103 -12.16 14.16 -9.65
CA LEU A 103 -10.89 14.04 -10.35
C LEU A 103 -9.99 15.24 -10.08
N VAL A 104 -8.78 14.99 -9.62
CA VAL A 104 -7.79 16.03 -9.24
C VAL A 104 -6.48 15.77 -9.96
N ASN A 105 -5.87 16.84 -10.52
CA ASN A 105 -4.54 16.76 -11.13
C ASN A 105 -3.47 17.22 -10.13
N GLN A 106 -2.41 16.44 -9.96
CA GLN A 106 -1.29 16.81 -9.08
C GLN A 106 -0.49 18.01 -9.59
N PHE A 107 -0.44 18.20 -10.91
CA PHE A 107 0.35 19.27 -11.52
C PHE A 107 -0.40 20.62 -11.60
N PRO A 108 0.33 21.72 -11.63
CA PRO A 108 1.79 21.84 -11.46
C PRO A 108 2.25 21.90 -10.00
N ALA A 109 1.31 21.86 -9.04
CA ALA A 109 1.56 22.27 -7.66
C ALA A 109 2.33 21.21 -6.84
N LEU A 110 2.05 19.92 -7.09
CA LEU A 110 2.65 18.80 -6.39
C LEU A 110 3.26 17.81 -7.40
N PRO A 111 4.40 18.12 -8.01
CA PRO A 111 4.94 17.32 -9.12
C PRO A 111 5.31 15.88 -8.75
N THR A 112 5.50 15.59 -7.47
CA THR A 112 5.71 14.23 -6.94
C THR A 112 4.70 13.87 -5.86
N GLY A 113 3.50 14.45 -5.87
CA GLY A 113 2.47 14.27 -4.86
C GLY A 113 1.28 13.43 -5.32
N CYS A 114 1.51 12.35 -6.08
CA CYS A 114 0.45 11.45 -6.52
C CYS A 114 -0.29 10.84 -5.33
N GLU A 115 0.40 10.50 -4.25
CA GLU A 115 -0.16 9.84 -3.08
C GLU A 115 -1.16 10.74 -2.35
N VAL A 116 -0.79 11.97 -2.02
CA VAL A 116 -1.72 12.92 -1.36
C VAL A 116 -2.83 13.38 -2.29
N THR A 117 -2.61 13.35 -3.61
CA THR A 117 -3.63 13.68 -4.58
C THR A 117 -4.63 12.51 -4.75
N ALA A 118 -4.14 11.28 -4.77
CA ALA A 118 -5.00 10.09 -4.73
C ALA A 118 -5.79 10.03 -3.42
N LEU A 119 -5.15 10.34 -2.29
CA LEU A 119 -5.82 10.42 -0.99
C LEU A 119 -6.91 11.50 -1.00
N GLU A 120 -6.66 12.70 -1.53
CA GLU A 120 -7.70 13.74 -1.67
C GLU A 120 -8.91 13.23 -2.45
N MET A 121 -8.70 12.53 -3.56
CA MET A 121 -9.79 12.01 -4.38
C MET A 121 -10.65 11.00 -3.61
N ALA A 122 -10.02 10.08 -2.89
CA ALA A 122 -10.70 9.08 -2.08
C ALA A 122 -11.41 9.71 -0.87
N LEU A 123 -10.76 10.61 -0.15
CA LEU A 123 -11.36 11.31 1.00
C LEU A 123 -12.57 12.16 0.60
N LYS A 124 -12.50 12.86 -0.51
CA LYS A 124 -13.64 13.64 -1.02
C LYS A 124 -14.81 12.76 -1.41
N TYR A 125 -14.55 11.58 -1.93
CA TYR A 125 -15.60 10.61 -2.24
C TYR A 125 -16.32 10.17 -0.96
N GLU A 126 -15.58 9.96 0.14
CA GLU A 126 -16.14 9.61 1.46
C GLU A 126 -16.71 10.82 2.23
N GLY A 127 -16.72 12.02 1.63
CA GLY A 127 -17.34 13.22 2.20
C GLY A 127 -16.44 14.07 3.09
N TYR A 128 -15.15 13.82 3.16
CA TYR A 128 -14.20 14.67 3.88
C TYR A 128 -13.85 15.93 3.09
N ASP A 129 -13.89 17.07 3.77
CA ASP A 129 -13.51 18.38 3.17
C ASP A 129 -12.03 18.67 3.48
N VAL A 130 -11.16 17.98 2.78
CA VAL A 130 -9.69 18.16 2.86
C VAL A 130 -9.08 18.10 1.47
N ASP A 131 -8.14 18.98 1.20
CA ASP A 131 -7.42 19.00 -0.07
C ASP A 131 -5.98 18.49 0.07
N ARG A 132 -5.37 18.14 -1.08
CA ARG A 132 -3.99 17.64 -1.14
C ARG A 132 -2.95 18.60 -0.58
N PHE A 133 -3.24 19.91 -0.55
CA PHE A 133 -2.30 20.91 0.00
C PHE A 133 -2.24 20.82 1.51
N LYS A 134 -3.41 20.72 2.13
CA LYS A 134 -3.51 20.54 3.58
C LYS A 134 -2.98 19.16 3.98
N LEU A 135 -3.30 18.11 3.23
CA LEU A 135 -2.72 16.77 3.44
C LEU A 135 -1.19 16.82 3.38
N CYS A 136 -0.62 17.44 2.35
CA CYS A 136 0.81 17.58 2.16
C CYS A 136 1.49 18.39 3.27
N ASP A 137 0.90 19.53 3.66
CA ASP A 137 1.59 20.50 4.49
C ASP A 137 1.42 20.23 5.99
N GLU A 138 0.27 19.70 6.42
CA GLU A 138 -0.11 19.56 7.83
C GLU A 138 -0.12 18.11 8.33
N TYR A 139 -0.45 17.14 7.49
CA TYR A 139 -0.76 15.77 7.94
C TYR A 139 0.22 14.71 7.44
N LEU A 140 0.92 14.96 6.34
CA LEU A 140 1.89 14.02 5.79
C LEU A 140 3.23 14.13 6.49
N ASP A 141 3.70 13.07 7.10
CA ASP A 141 5.06 12.98 7.61
C ASP A 141 6.05 12.93 6.45
N LYS A 142 7.12 13.71 6.56
CA LYS A 142 8.18 13.84 5.55
C LYS A 142 9.55 13.60 6.15
N SER A 143 10.43 12.97 5.39
CA SER A 143 11.81 12.75 5.78
C SER A 143 12.77 13.07 4.63
N ASP A 144 14.04 13.28 4.99
CA ASP A 144 15.05 13.62 4.01
C ASP A 144 15.39 12.43 3.11
N THR A 145 15.72 12.74 1.86
CA THR A 145 16.26 11.78 0.91
C THR A 145 17.57 11.20 1.46
N GLY A 146 17.65 9.88 1.54
CA GLY A 146 18.85 9.18 2.03
C GLY A 146 18.86 8.86 3.52
N THR A 147 17.83 9.27 4.30
CA THR A 147 17.74 8.93 5.75
C THR A 147 16.38 8.38 6.13
N GLY A 148 15.33 8.67 5.35
CA GLY A 148 13.97 8.30 5.66
C GLY A 148 13.60 6.86 5.27
N ASN A 149 12.43 6.44 5.74
CA ASN A 149 11.80 5.19 5.38
C ASN A 149 10.48 5.49 4.61
N PRO A 150 10.34 5.09 3.34
CA PRO A 150 9.15 5.40 2.54
C PRO A 150 7.87 4.70 3.05
N PHE A 151 7.99 3.71 3.90
CA PHE A 151 6.84 3.07 4.53
C PHE A 151 6.24 3.89 5.69
N THR A 152 7.00 4.81 6.27
CA THR A 152 6.56 5.62 7.42
C THR A 152 6.47 7.12 7.11
N SER A 153 7.11 7.59 6.05
CA SER A 153 7.11 9.00 5.69
C SER A 153 7.34 9.21 4.19
N PHE A 154 6.91 10.34 3.67
CA PHE A 154 7.23 10.76 2.30
C PHE A 154 8.70 11.14 2.20
N ILE A 155 9.42 10.55 1.26
CA ILE A 155 10.84 10.83 1.04
C ILE A 155 11.01 12.08 0.20
N GLY A 156 11.45 13.16 0.83
CA GLY A 156 11.57 14.49 0.24
C GLY A 156 10.32 15.35 0.45
N ASN A 157 9.86 16.02 -0.59
CA ASN A 157 8.72 16.94 -0.52
C ASN A 157 7.85 16.80 -1.78
N PRO A 158 6.53 16.55 -1.67
CA PRO A 158 5.61 16.47 -2.81
C PRO A 158 5.61 17.72 -3.72
N ARG A 159 5.95 18.89 -3.16
CA ARG A 159 6.07 20.17 -3.88
C ARG A 159 7.34 20.27 -4.72
N SER A 160 8.28 19.36 -4.54
CA SER A 160 9.56 19.33 -5.24
C SER A 160 9.54 18.31 -6.37
N LYS A 161 10.18 18.62 -7.49
CA LYS A 161 10.44 17.66 -8.57
C LYS A 161 11.44 16.57 -8.18
N ASN A 162 12.14 16.74 -7.05
CA ASN A 162 13.13 15.80 -6.53
C ASN A 162 12.57 14.97 -5.37
N GLY A 163 11.27 15.07 -5.04
CA GLY A 163 10.62 14.16 -4.13
C GLY A 163 10.63 12.76 -4.72
N LEU A 164 10.69 11.73 -3.87
CA LEU A 164 10.58 10.35 -4.30
C LEU A 164 9.15 9.84 -4.17
N GLY A 165 8.61 9.81 -2.95
CA GLY A 165 7.28 9.27 -2.66
C GLY A 165 7.23 8.56 -1.31
N CYS A 166 6.11 7.89 -1.05
CA CYS A 166 5.91 7.04 0.12
C CYS A 166 4.97 5.87 -0.21
N TYR A 167 4.90 4.90 0.71
CA TYR A 167 4.01 3.74 0.58
C TYR A 167 2.77 3.85 1.48
N ALA A 168 1.92 2.85 1.41
CA ALA A 168 0.57 2.82 1.95
C ALA A 168 0.45 3.28 3.40
N GLN A 169 1.37 2.91 4.27
CA GLN A 169 1.24 3.28 5.69
C GLN A 169 1.39 4.78 5.93
N ALA A 170 2.34 5.43 5.27
CA ALA A 170 2.48 6.88 5.41
C ALA A 170 1.20 7.62 4.98
N ILE A 171 0.50 7.11 3.97
CA ILE A 171 -0.77 7.67 3.50
C ILE A 171 -1.94 7.31 4.42
N THR A 172 -1.93 6.10 4.99
CA THR A 172 -2.90 5.70 6.02
C THR A 172 -2.81 6.62 7.24
N GLU A 173 -1.61 6.89 7.74
CA GLU A 173 -1.42 7.82 8.86
C GLU A 173 -1.77 9.27 8.47
N CYS A 174 -1.42 9.70 7.26
CA CYS A 174 -1.82 11.02 6.77
C CYS A 174 -3.36 11.18 6.77
N ALA A 175 -4.11 10.17 6.32
CA ALA A 175 -5.57 10.17 6.37
C ALA A 175 -6.10 10.22 7.80
N ARG A 176 -5.54 9.43 8.72
CA ARG A 176 -5.90 9.41 10.14
C ARG A 176 -5.61 10.74 10.84
N ASN A 177 -4.46 11.32 10.58
CA ASN A 177 -4.09 12.65 11.09
C ASN A 177 -5.08 13.73 10.61
N ALA A 178 -5.63 13.56 9.40
CA ALA A 178 -6.69 14.42 8.86
C ALA A 178 -8.08 14.11 9.43
N GLY A 179 -8.21 13.14 10.34
CA GLY A 179 -9.45 12.76 11.01
C GLY A 179 -10.29 11.72 10.27
N ALA A 180 -9.78 11.11 9.22
CA ALA A 180 -10.47 10.07 8.46
C ALA A 180 -10.25 8.68 9.05
N GLN A 181 -11.20 7.79 8.80
CA GLN A 181 -10.98 6.36 8.99
C GLN A 181 -10.25 5.80 7.76
N ALA A 182 -9.10 5.20 7.97
CA ALA A 182 -8.29 4.64 6.90
C ALA A 182 -7.67 3.32 7.33
N VAL A 183 -7.60 2.39 6.40
CA VAL A 183 -7.04 1.05 6.60
C VAL A 183 -6.02 0.76 5.52
N ASN A 184 -4.82 0.38 5.95
CA ASN A 184 -3.82 -0.18 5.07
C ASN A 184 -4.15 -1.65 4.82
N ILE A 185 -4.49 -1.97 3.58
CA ILE A 185 -4.83 -3.32 3.13
C ILE A 185 -3.75 -3.93 2.23
N SER A 186 -2.53 -3.42 2.32
CA SER A 186 -1.39 -3.93 1.54
C SER A 186 -1.22 -5.44 1.73
N GLU A 187 -0.74 -6.11 0.70
CA GLU A 187 -0.54 -7.57 0.64
C GLU A 187 -1.81 -8.43 0.71
N CYS A 188 -2.98 -7.83 0.73
CA CYS A 188 -4.22 -8.58 0.57
C CYS A 188 -4.27 -9.31 -0.79
N LYS A 189 -5.22 -10.20 -0.95
CA LYS A 189 -5.44 -10.86 -2.25
C LYS A 189 -6.03 -9.88 -3.27
N PHE A 190 -5.76 -10.14 -4.54
CA PHE A 190 -6.32 -9.31 -5.61
C PHE A 190 -7.86 -9.35 -5.61
N SER A 191 -8.47 -10.50 -5.26
CA SER A 191 -9.93 -10.62 -5.09
C SER A 191 -10.48 -9.68 -4.01
N GLU A 192 -9.73 -9.41 -2.95
CA GLU A 192 -10.14 -8.47 -1.90
C GLU A 192 -10.12 -7.02 -2.41
N ILE A 193 -9.12 -6.64 -3.21
CA ILE A 193 -9.09 -5.34 -3.90
C ILE A 193 -10.33 -5.17 -4.78
N LEU A 194 -10.63 -6.16 -5.62
CA LEU A 194 -11.78 -6.12 -6.52
C LEU A 194 -13.11 -6.09 -5.74
N LYS A 195 -13.18 -6.80 -4.59
CA LYS A 195 -14.33 -6.78 -3.72
C LYS A 195 -14.60 -5.38 -3.15
N TYR A 196 -13.58 -4.66 -2.67
CA TYR A 196 -13.77 -3.28 -2.21
C TYR A 196 -14.42 -2.41 -3.29
N VAL A 197 -13.94 -2.52 -4.52
CA VAL A 197 -14.50 -1.76 -5.65
C VAL A 197 -15.93 -2.21 -5.97
N ASN A 198 -16.25 -3.52 -5.89
CA ASN A 198 -17.61 -4.03 -6.04
C ASN A 198 -18.55 -3.50 -4.95
N ASP A 199 -18.05 -3.34 -3.73
CA ASP A 199 -18.79 -2.81 -2.59
C ASP A 199 -18.95 -1.26 -2.64
N GLY A 200 -18.38 -0.61 -3.66
CA GLY A 200 -18.49 0.84 -3.86
C GLY A 200 -17.38 1.67 -3.19
N ASN A 201 -16.34 1.04 -2.67
CA ASN A 201 -15.22 1.71 -2.02
C ASN A 201 -14.06 1.90 -2.99
N PRO A 202 -13.64 3.14 -3.33
CA PRO A 202 -12.46 3.39 -4.13
C PRO A 202 -11.20 2.98 -3.38
N VAL A 203 -10.29 2.29 -4.05
CA VAL A 203 -9.05 1.80 -3.45
C VAL A 203 -7.86 2.61 -3.94
N ILE A 204 -7.11 3.20 -3.01
CA ILE A 204 -5.83 3.84 -3.31
C ILE A 204 -4.80 2.73 -3.54
N ILE A 205 -4.14 2.74 -4.68
CA ILE A 205 -3.25 1.67 -5.15
C ILE A 205 -1.91 2.24 -5.58
N TRP A 206 -0.83 1.55 -5.24
CA TRP A 206 0.47 1.78 -5.82
C TRP A 206 0.69 0.91 -7.05
N ALA A 207 0.96 1.53 -8.16
CA ALA A 207 1.29 0.93 -9.43
C ALA A 207 2.47 1.69 -10.07
N THR A 208 2.48 1.86 -11.38
CA THR A 208 3.53 2.62 -12.07
C THR A 208 2.96 3.63 -13.04
N VAL A 209 3.70 4.72 -13.29
CA VAL A 209 3.31 5.74 -14.26
C VAL A 209 3.01 5.09 -15.62
N ALA A 210 1.79 5.31 -16.11
CA ALA A 210 1.29 4.77 -17.38
C ALA A 210 1.42 3.23 -17.50
N MET A 211 1.39 2.51 -16.38
CA MET A 211 1.54 1.05 -16.31
C MET A 211 2.84 0.51 -16.92
N LYS A 212 3.90 1.30 -16.95
CA LYS A 212 5.22 0.84 -17.42
C LYS A 212 5.82 -0.13 -16.40
N PRO A 213 6.65 -1.10 -16.84
CA PRO A 213 7.35 -1.99 -15.91
C PRO A 213 8.17 -1.21 -14.88
N SER A 214 8.12 -1.64 -13.63
CA SER A 214 8.90 -1.04 -12.55
C SER A 214 10.38 -1.39 -12.67
N THR A 215 11.24 -0.50 -12.16
CA THR A 215 12.65 -0.81 -11.91
C THR A 215 12.82 -1.10 -10.42
N ILE A 216 12.69 -2.38 -10.06
CA ILE A 216 12.67 -2.85 -8.68
C ILE A 216 13.97 -2.49 -7.95
N GLY A 217 13.83 -1.83 -6.78
CA GLY A 217 14.96 -1.43 -5.94
C GLY A 217 16.01 -0.56 -6.65
N SER A 218 15.60 0.22 -7.66
CA SER A 218 16.51 1.05 -8.46
C SER A 218 17.12 2.20 -7.66
N VAL A 219 16.41 2.72 -6.67
CA VAL A 219 16.90 3.74 -5.74
C VAL A 219 17.16 3.08 -4.39
N ARG A 220 18.31 3.35 -3.79
CA ARG A 220 18.75 2.70 -2.56
C ARG A 220 19.51 3.65 -1.67
N TRP A 221 19.27 3.53 -0.37
CA TRP A 221 20.04 4.22 0.66
C TRP A 221 19.98 3.45 1.98
N TYR A 222 20.84 3.78 2.91
CA TYR A 222 20.70 3.35 4.29
C TYR A 222 19.96 4.44 5.05
N ASN A 223 18.86 4.08 5.75
CA ASN A 223 18.12 5.03 6.58
C ASN A 223 18.90 5.37 7.87
N ALA A 224 18.30 6.21 8.73
CA ALA A 224 18.91 6.62 9.99
C ALA A 224 19.23 5.44 10.94
N ASP A 225 18.52 4.34 10.82
CA ASP A 225 18.70 3.11 11.60
C ASP A 225 19.71 2.14 10.94
N ASN A 226 20.42 2.59 9.92
CA ASN A 226 21.38 1.82 9.14
C ASN A 226 20.76 0.61 8.41
N VAL A 227 19.50 0.73 7.99
CA VAL A 227 18.79 -0.29 7.22
C VAL A 227 18.79 0.08 5.74
N LEU A 228 19.06 -0.89 4.90
CA LEU A 228 19.00 -0.72 3.46
C LEU A 228 17.54 -0.54 3.00
N VAL A 229 17.21 0.67 2.61
CA VAL A 229 15.95 1.00 1.96
C VAL A 229 16.09 0.80 0.46
N LYS A 230 15.10 0.16 -0.15
CA LYS A 230 14.98 -0.04 -1.59
C LYS A 230 13.68 0.56 -2.04
N TYR A 231 13.75 1.52 -2.96
CA TYR A 231 12.59 2.18 -3.53
C TYR A 231 12.45 1.79 -5.00
N ASN A 232 11.24 1.44 -5.40
CA ASN A 232 10.98 0.96 -6.75
C ASN A 232 10.74 2.15 -7.69
N GLY A 233 11.46 2.15 -8.81
CA GLY A 233 11.31 3.20 -9.80
C GLY A 233 9.97 3.13 -10.55
N GLN A 234 9.59 4.25 -11.17
CA GLN A 234 8.31 4.44 -11.85
C GLN A 234 7.09 4.40 -10.91
N GLU A 235 7.30 4.38 -9.59
CA GLU A 235 6.23 4.37 -8.60
C GLU A 235 5.18 5.46 -8.91
N HIS A 236 3.91 5.11 -8.77
CA HIS A 236 2.79 6.00 -8.97
C HIS A 236 1.58 5.56 -8.17
N CYS A 237 1.04 6.46 -7.37
CA CYS A 237 -0.15 6.23 -6.57
C CYS A 237 -1.39 6.71 -7.33
N ILE A 238 -2.42 5.87 -7.37
CA ILE A 238 -3.65 6.05 -8.17
C ILE A 238 -4.87 5.58 -7.37
N VAL A 239 -6.08 5.86 -7.87
CA VAL A 239 -7.31 5.34 -7.27
C VAL A 239 -7.99 4.38 -8.23
N LEU A 240 -8.16 3.12 -7.83
CA LEU A 240 -8.97 2.15 -8.57
C LEU A 240 -10.45 2.49 -8.39
N ALA A 241 -11.08 2.88 -9.48
CA ALA A 241 -12.47 3.37 -9.52
C ALA A 241 -13.44 2.37 -10.15
N GLY A 242 -12.96 1.29 -10.72
CA GLY A 242 -13.82 0.32 -11.36
C GLY A 242 -13.10 -0.70 -12.21
N MET A 243 -13.88 -1.65 -12.73
CA MET A 243 -13.39 -2.70 -13.61
C MET A 243 -14.45 -3.21 -14.57
N ASN A 244 -14.00 -3.71 -15.71
CA ASN A 244 -14.82 -4.43 -16.67
C ASN A 244 -14.17 -5.80 -16.95
N LEU A 245 -14.78 -6.85 -16.44
CA LEU A 245 -14.22 -8.21 -16.51
C LEU A 245 -14.28 -8.78 -17.92
N ASP A 246 -15.34 -8.49 -18.68
CA ASP A 246 -15.49 -8.97 -20.06
C ASP A 246 -14.39 -8.42 -20.96
N LYS A 247 -14.05 -7.14 -20.76
CA LYS A 247 -12.97 -6.46 -21.50
C LYS A 247 -11.60 -6.61 -20.86
N ARG A 248 -11.53 -7.18 -19.67
CA ARG A 248 -10.31 -7.25 -18.84
C ARG A 248 -9.65 -5.88 -18.63
N LYS A 249 -10.45 -4.90 -18.23
CA LYS A 249 -10.02 -3.51 -18.03
C LYS A 249 -10.26 -3.06 -16.62
N VAL A 250 -9.40 -2.16 -16.14
CA VAL A 250 -9.58 -1.37 -14.92
C VAL A 250 -9.75 0.10 -15.27
N TYR A 251 -10.51 0.80 -14.46
CA TYR A 251 -10.75 2.24 -14.54
C TYR A 251 -10.09 2.92 -13.37
N ILE A 252 -9.17 3.82 -13.66
CA ILE A 252 -8.26 4.44 -12.70
C ILE A 252 -8.49 5.96 -12.70
N ALA A 253 -8.85 6.53 -11.55
CA ALA A 253 -8.74 7.97 -11.35
C ALA A 253 -7.26 8.30 -11.09
N ASP A 254 -6.63 8.89 -12.10
CA ASP A 254 -5.17 9.06 -12.13
C ASP A 254 -4.79 10.52 -11.87
N PRO A 255 -4.09 10.81 -10.75
CA PRO A 255 -3.68 12.17 -10.39
C PRO A 255 -2.68 12.79 -11.36
N TYR A 256 -1.89 11.98 -12.08
CA TYR A 256 -0.96 12.49 -13.08
C TYR A 256 -1.68 13.14 -14.25
N TYR A 257 -2.79 12.55 -14.68
CA TYR A 257 -3.58 13.07 -15.81
C TYR A 257 -4.81 13.89 -15.38
N GLY A 258 -5.23 13.77 -14.11
CA GLY A 258 -6.46 14.41 -13.60
C GLY A 258 -7.73 13.89 -14.26
N LYS A 259 -7.76 12.62 -14.67
CA LYS A 259 -8.89 11.99 -15.37
C LYS A 259 -8.94 10.49 -15.15
N ILE A 260 -10.06 9.88 -15.55
CA ILE A 260 -10.16 8.42 -15.61
C ILE A 260 -9.32 7.89 -16.78
N MET A 261 -8.44 6.95 -16.44
CA MET A 261 -7.64 6.18 -17.40
C MET A 261 -8.14 4.74 -17.45
N GLU A 262 -8.09 4.12 -18.61
CA GLU A 262 -8.41 2.72 -18.80
C GLU A 262 -7.11 1.95 -19.08
N TYR A 263 -6.87 0.87 -18.32
CA TYR A 263 -5.71 0.01 -18.50
C TYR A 263 -6.12 -1.46 -18.58
N ASP A 264 -5.23 -2.27 -19.12
CA ASP A 264 -5.35 -3.72 -19.10
C ASP A 264 -5.26 -4.22 -17.64
N MET A 265 -6.18 -5.08 -17.23
CA MET A 265 -6.30 -5.54 -15.85
C MET A 265 -5.14 -6.42 -15.41
N HIS A 266 -4.61 -7.27 -16.31
CA HIS A 266 -3.47 -8.11 -15.99
C HIS A 266 -2.19 -7.27 -15.82
N THR A 267 -1.99 -6.30 -16.71
CA THR A 267 -0.91 -5.32 -16.56
C THR A 267 -1.02 -4.54 -15.25
N PHE A 268 -2.21 -4.09 -14.89
CA PHE A 268 -2.46 -3.43 -13.61
C PHE A 268 -2.09 -4.32 -12.41
N TYR A 269 -2.54 -5.59 -12.42
CA TYR A 269 -2.18 -6.57 -11.38
C TYR A 269 -0.66 -6.71 -11.25
N GLN A 270 0.07 -6.85 -12.37
CA GLN A 270 1.52 -6.94 -12.35
C GLN A 270 2.18 -5.68 -11.76
N ARG A 271 1.72 -4.48 -12.16
CA ARG A 271 2.28 -3.22 -11.63
C ARG A 271 2.02 -3.05 -10.14
N TRP A 272 0.84 -3.46 -9.65
CA TRP A 272 0.53 -3.49 -8.22
C TRP A 272 1.46 -4.46 -7.46
N VAL A 273 1.69 -5.66 -7.98
CA VAL A 273 2.64 -6.62 -7.38
C VAL A 273 4.05 -6.05 -7.34
N GLU A 274 4.50 -5.40 -8.41
CA GLU A 274 5.82 -4.75 -8.49
C GLU A 274 5.98 -3.58 -7.49
N GLN A 275 4.89 -3.00 -7.02
CA GLN A 275 4.87 -1.97 -5.99
C GLN A 275 4.47 -2.53 -4.61
N TYR A 276 4.92 -3.75 -4.31
CA TYR A 276 4.74 -4.42 -3.02
C TYR A 276 3.27 -4.61 -2.61
N LYS A 277 2.37 -4.77 -3.57
CA LYS A 277 0.93 -4.94 -3.31
C LYS A 277 0.36 -3.86 -2.36
N GLN A 278 0.85 -2.63 -2.47
CA GLN A 278 0.44 -1.54 -1.59
C GLN A 278 -0.97 -1.06 -1.92
N ALA A 279 -1.81 -0.93 -0.88
CA ALA A 279 -3.20 -0.47 -1.03
C ALA A 279 -3.75 0.14 0.27
N VAL A 280 -4.63 1.15 0.12
CA VAL A 280 -5.32 1.81 1.23
C VAL A 280 -6.79 2.00 0.87
N VAL A 281 -7.67 1.80 1.83
CA VAL A 281 -9.09 2.16 1.77
C VAL A 281 -9.37 3.22 2.82
N VAL A 282 -10.20 4.19 2.49
CA VAL A 282 -10.74 5.20 3.41
C VAL A 282 -12.26 5.05 3.50
N TYR A 283 -12.84 5.42 4.65
CA TYR A 283 -14.27 5.31 4.96
C TYR A 283 -14.82 6.60 5.53
#